data_3815be57a50c4f31356239096e028a2d
#
_entry.id   3815be57a50c4f31356239096e028a2d
#
_cell.length_a   1.000
_cell.length_b   1.000
_cell.length_c   1.000
_cell.angle_alpha   90.00
_cell.angle_beta   90.00
_cell.angle_gamma   90.00
#
_symmetry.space_group_name_H-M   'P 1'
#
loop_
_entity.id
_entity.type
_entity.pdbx_description
1 polymer ?
#
loop_
_entity_poly.entity_id
_entity_poly.type
_entity_poly.pdbx_seq_one_letter_code
_entity_poly.pdbx_strand_id
1 'polypeptide(L)'
;MSENEKKAKRSKKVKTNGTVGLFDPMTLRGVTVRNRIWLPPMDTYSALAQDGLPTPFHYQHYVSRAMGGFGMIIVEATAVAPEGRISPCDLGLWADEQMDAWRWIVAVSYTHLRAH
;
A
#
# COMPACT_ATOMS: atom_id res chain seq x y z
N MET A 1 -29.77 7.44 -23.54
CA MET A 1 -28.83 7.36 -22.42
C MET A 1 -29.12 6.08 -21.65
N SER A 2 -28.18 5.15 -21.62
CA SER A 2 -28.34 3.85 -20.96
C SER A 2 -28.33 3.99 -19.42
N GLU A 3 -28.91 2.98 -18.70
CA GLU A 3 -28.87 2.97 -17.23
C GLU A 3 -27.43 2.97 -16.67
N ASN A 4 -26.49 2.40 -17.42
CA ASN A 4 -25.07 2.43 -17.06
C ASN A 4 -24.47 3.84 -17.16
N GLU A 5 -24.87 4.65 -18.11
CA GLU A 5 -24.44 6.05 -18.21
C GLU A 5 -25.04 6.92 -17.10
N LYS A 6 -26.24 6.57 -16.62
CA LYS A 6 -26.88 7.22 -15.48
C LYS A 6 -26.21 6.83 -14.15
N LYS A 7 -25.70 5.59 -14.01
CA LYS A 7 -24.92 5.16 -12.85
C LYS A 7 -23.53 5.81 -12.81
N ALA A 8 -22.87 5.97 -13.96
CA ALA A 8 -21.58 6.67 -14.04
C ALA A 8 -21.67 8.15 -13.67
N LYS A 9 -22.80 8.82 -13.95
CA LYS A 9 -23.04 10.22 -13.56
C LYS A 9 -23.43 10.41 -12.07
N ARG A 10 -23.64 9.35 -11.32
CA ARG A 10 -24.07 9.41 -9.92
C ARG A 10 -22.93 9.44 -8.89
N SER A 11 -21.69 9.51 -9.34
CA SER A 11 -20.58 10.01 -8.52
C SER A 11 -20.76 11.52 -8.33
N LYS A 12 -21.80 11.89 -7.60
CA LYS A 12 -21.99 13.27 -7.18
C LYS A 12 -20.78 13.69 -6.36
N LYS A 13 -19.95 14.58 -6.92
CA LYS A 13 -19.06 15.42 -6.12
C LYS A 13 -19.85 15.92 -4.93
N VAL A 14 -19.59 15.37 -3.76
CA VAL A 14 -20.03 16.00 -2.52
C VAL A 14 -19.35 17.36 -2.54
N LYS A 15 -20.11 18.42 -2.71
CA LYS A 15 -19.63 19.79 -2.57
C LYS A 15 -19.31 19.97 -1.08
N THR A 16 -18.11 19.63 -0.69
CA THR A 16 -17.57 20.06 0.57
C THR A 16 -17.29 21.55 0.44
N ASN A 17 -17.75 22.36 1.35
CA ASN A 17 -17.60 23.83 1.41
C ASN A 17 -16.11 24.23 1.48
N GLY A 18 -15.32 23.92 0.47
CA GLY A 18 -13.87 24.18 0.43
C GLY A 18 -13.02 23.31 1.36
N THR A 19 -13.61 22.45 2.16
CA THR A 19 -12.90 21.51 3.05
C THR A 19 -12.60 20.20 2.31
N VAL A 20 -11.35 19.75 2.40
CA VAL A 20 -10.90 18.47 1.84
C VAL A 20 -11.29 17.34 2.80
N GLY A 21 -12.01 16.33 2.30
CA GLY A 21 -12.43 15.16 3.08
C GLY A 21 -11.42 14.00 3.01
N LEU A 22 -11.56 13.05 3.93
CA LEU A 22 -10.71 11.83 4.00
C LEU A 22 -10.76 10.99 2.73
N PHE A 23 -11.90 10.96 2.05
CA PHE A 23 -12.11 10.14 0.86
C PHE A 23 -11.85 10.88 -0.45
N ASP A 24 -11.41 12.14 -0.38
CA ASP A 24 -11.04 12.90 -1.56
C ASP A 24 -9.67 12.43 -2.06
N PRO A 25 -9.48 12.32 -3.39
CA PRO A 25 -8.20 11.98 -3.98
C PRO A 25 -7.12 13.01 -3.59
N MET A 26 -5.89 12.55 -3.58
CA MET A 26 -4.71 13.41 -3.39
C MET A 26 -3.68 13.09 -4.47
N THR A 27 -3.14 14.14 -5.08
CA THR A 27 -2.06 14.00 -6.08
C THR A 27 -0.73 14.44 -5.46
N LEU A 28 0.25 13.55 -5.51
CA LEU A 28 1.62 13.78 -5.12
C LEU A 28 2.49 13.67 -6.38
N ARG A 29 2.96 14.82 -6.88
CA ARG A 29 3.63 14.91 -8.18
C ARG A 29 2.77 14.27 -9.28
N GLY A 30 3.22 13.22 -9.94
CA GLY A 30 2.47 12.54 -11.01
C GLY A 30 1.58 11.38 -10.55
N VAL A 31 1.46 11.12 -9.24
CA VAL A 31 0.72 9.98 -8.69
C VAL A 31 -0.51 10.47 -7.94
N THR A 32 -1.69 9.98 -8.35
CA THR A 32 -2.95 10.25 -7.65
C THR A 32 -3.36 9.03 -6.83
N VAL A 33 -3.49 9.22 -5.52
CA VAL A 33 -4.04 8.23 -4.59
C VAL A 33 -5.52 8.49 -4.36
N ARG A 34 -6.31 7.43 -4.22
CA ARG A 34 -7.77 7.49 -4.22
C ARG A 34 -8.41 8.14 -2.99
N ASN A 35 -7.68 8.18 -1.88
CA ASN A 35 -8.12 8.80 -0.63
C ASN A 35 -6.92 9.24 0.21
N ARG A 36 -7.19 9.82 1.37
CA ARG A 36 -6.21 10.37 2.30
C ARG A 36 -6.01 9.50 3.54
N ILE A 37 -6.45 8.26 3.48
CA ILE A 37 -6.25 7.26 4.54
C ILE A 37 -5.07 6.39 4.13
N TRP A 38 -3.96 6.52 4.82
CA TRP A 38 -2.69 5.88 4.50
C TRP A 38 -2.23 5.00 5.64
N LEU A 39 -1.62 3.87 5.31
CA LEU A 39 -0.92 3.05 6.29
C LEU A 39 0.48 3.62 6.48
N PRO A 40 0.84 4.08 7.68
CA PRO A 40 2.20 4.55 7.96
C PRO A 40 3.18 3.37 8.04
N PRO A 41 4.50 3.63 7.90
CA PRO A 41 5.50 2.59 8.07
C PRO A 41 5.59 2.18 9.55
N MET A 42 5.38 0.90 9.83
CA MET A 42 5.43 0.34 11.18
C MET A 42 6.16 -0.99 11.14
N ASP A 43 7.33 -1.04 11.75
CA ASP A 43 8.15 -2.25 11.82
C ASP A 43 7.43 -3.33 12.64
N THR A 44 7.25 -4.50 12.05
CA THR A 44 6.54 -5.62 12.68
C THR A 44 7.47 -6.66 13.28
N TYR A 45 8.77 -6.59 13.01
CA TYR A 45 9.78 -7.56 13.46
C TYR A 45 9.42 -9.01 13.13
N SER A 46 8.83 -9.25 11.98
CA SER A 46 8.17 -10.52 11.64
C SER A 46 8.95 -11.38 10.62
N ALA A 47 10.13 -10.96 10.20
CA ALA A 47 11.05 -11.80 9.41
C ALA A 47 11.85 -12.73 10.35
N LEU A 48 11.15 -13.69 10.96
CA LEU A 48 11.67 -14.51 12.06
C LEU A 48 12.84 -15.40 11.67
N ALA A 49 12.97 -15.78 10.39
CA ALA A 49 14.12 -16.51 9.88
C ALA A 49 15.40 -15.64 9.79
N GLN A 50 15.30 -14.34 10.05
CA GLN A 50 16.41 -13.38 10.04
C GLN A 50 17.12 -13.25 8.68
N ASP A 51 16.44 -13.59 7.61
CA ASP A 51 16.93 -13.55 6.22
C ASP A 51 16.43 -12.34 5.42
N GLY A 52 15.65 -11.47 6.06
CA GLY A 52 15.07 -10.28 5.44
C GLY A 52 13.94 -10.57 4.45
N LEU A 53 13.49 -11.81 4.32
CA LEU A 53 12.44 -12.18 3.38
C LEU A 53 11.06 -11.84 3.94
N PRO A 54 10.17 -11.22 3.13
CA PRO A 54 8.75 -11.16 3.45
C PRO A 54 8.15 -12.54 3.65
N THR A 55 7.29 -12.66 4.63
CA THR A 55 6.62 -13.90 5.03
C THR A 55 5.13 -13.84 4.69
N PRO A 56 4.37 -14.95 4.83
CA PRO A 56 2.92 -14.92 4.71
C PRO A 56 2.25 -13.90 5.64
N PHE A 57 2.85 -13.60 6.80
CA PHE A 57 2.38 -12.53 7.68
C PHE A 57 2.41 -11.16 6.97
N HIS A 58 3.52 -10.82 6.32
CA HIS A 58 3.67 -9.55 5.60
C HIS A 58 2.68 -9.46 4.43
N TYR A 59 2.48 -10.56 3.70
CA TYR A 59 1.47 -10.62 2.65
C TYR A 59 0.09 -10.29 3.20
N GLN A 60 -0.34 -11.00 4.23
CA GLN A 60 -1.65 -10.80 4.84
C GLN A 60 -1.80 -9.39 5.42
N HIS A 61 -0.75 -8.87 6.04
CA HIS A 61 -0.71 -7.54 6.64
C HIS A 61 -0.92 -6.44 5.59
N TYR A 62 -0.16 -6.44 4.50
CA TYR A 62 -0.23 -5.41 3.48
C TYR A 62 -1.42 -5.58 2.53
N VAL A 63 -1.67 -6.80 2.08
CA VAL A 63 -2.75 -7.08 1.15
C VAL A 63 -4.11 -6.81 1.77
N SER A 64 -4.33 -7.19 3.03
CA SER A 64 -5.61 -6.90 3.72
C SER A 64 -5.88 -5.40 3.81
N ARG A 65 -4.87 -4.57 4.04
CA ARG A 65 -5.02 -3.10 4.07
C ARG A 65 -5.30 -2.54 2.68
N ALA A 66 -4.63 -3.06 1.65
CA ALA A 66 -4.90 -2.66 0.27
C ALA A 66 -6.33 -2.99 -0.14
N MET A 67 -6.78 -4.21 0.15
CA MET A 67 -8.16 -4.64 -0.10
C MET A 67 -9.17 -3.86 0.75
N GLY A 68 -8.80 -3.49 1.96
CA GLY A 68 -9.65 -2.71 2.88
C GLY A 68 -9.85 -1.25 2.49
N GLY A 69 -9.11 -0.74 1.50
CA GLY A 69 -9.40 0.57 0.91
C GLY A 69 -8.43 1.69 1.25
N PHE A 70 -7.29 1.43 1.89
CA PHE A 70 -6.26 2.45 2.07
C PHE A 70 -5.85 3.07 0.72
N GLY A 71 -5.62 4.38 0.70
CA GLY A 71 -5.18 5.10 -0.51
C GLY A 71 -3.70 4.89 -0.81
N MET A 72 -2.90 4.72 0.22
CA MET A 72 -1.47 4.43 0.10
C MET A 72 -1.01 3.55 1.26
N ILE A 73 -0.03 2.70 0.99
CA ILE A 73 0.65 1.88 1.99
C ILE A 73 2.13 2.22 1.93
N ILE A 74 2.71 2.57 3.06
CA ILE A 74 4.15 2.71 3.24
C ILE A 74 4.62 1.49 4.02
N VAL A 75 5.48 0.69 3.40
CA VAL A 75 5.99 -0.54 4.03
C VAL A 75 6.91 -0.23 5.21
N GLU A 76 7.03 -1.20 6.11
CA GLU A 76 7.91 -1.12 7.27
C GLU A 76 9.39 -0.94 6.90
N ALA A 77 10.23 -0.74 7.91
CA ALA A 77 11.67 -0.63 7.73
C ALA A 77 12.20 -1.82 6.91
N THR A 78 12.84 -1.52 5.79
CA THR A 78 13.35 -2.50 4.85
C THR A 78 14.80 -2.13 4.52
N ALA A 79 15.72 -2.92 5.01
CA ALA A 79 17.15 -2.61 4.94
C ALA A 79 17.71 -2.86 3.53
N VAL A 80 18.60 -1.99 3.08
CA VAL A 80 19.32 -2.14 1.80
C VAL A 80 20.64 -2.90 1.94
N ALA A 81 21.00 -3.26 3.17
CA ALA A 81 22.14 -4.11 3.52
C ALA A 81 21.85 -4.85 4.83
N PRO A 82 22.39 -6.06 5.04
CA PRO A 82 22.10 -6.84 6.26
C PRO A 82 22.42 -6.08 7.56
N GLU A 83 23.52 -5.36 7.58
CA GLU A 83 23.96 -4.55 8.72
C GLU A 83 23.10 -3.30 8.95
N GLY A 84 22.31 -2.90 7.97
CA GLY A 84 21.42 -1.72 8.06
C GLY A 84 20.09 -2.01 8.75
N ARG A 85 19.82 -3.24 9.15
CA ARG A 85 18.60 -3.62 9.88
C ARG A 85 18.56 -2.99 11.27
N ILE A 86 17.39 -2.55 11.70
CA ILE A 86 17.15 -2.09 13.07
C ILE A 86 17.17 -3.29 14.02
N SER A 87 16.58 -4.41 13.60
CA SER A 87 16.59 -5.68 14.31
C SER A 87 16.91 -6.84 13.36
N PRO A 88 17.37 -8.01 13.90
CA PRO A 88 17.58 -9.19 13.05
C PRO A 88 16.33 -9.67 12.30
N CYS A 89 15.15 -9.33 12.80
CA CYS A 89 13.86 -9.73 12.22
C CYS A 89 13.25 -8.68 11.27
N ASP A 90 14.04 -7.72 10.83
CA ASP A 90 13.61 -6.73 9.84
C ASP A 90 13.64 -7.31 8.43
N LEU A 91 12.81 -6.72 7.58
CA LEU A 91 12.82 -6.99 6.16
C LEU A 91 14.07 -6.42 5.48
N GLY A 92 14.40 -6.97 4.34
CA GLY A 92 15.50 -6.52 3.52
C GLY A 92 15.17 -6.44 2.04
N LEU A 93 15.96 -5.66 1.35
CA LEU A 93 15.95 -5.57 -0.11
C LEU A 93 17.41 -5.38 -0.59
N TRP A 94 18.26 -6.33 -0.27
CA TRP A 94 19.68 -6.34 -0.67
C TRP A 94 20.04 -7.51 -1.59
N ALA A 95 19.09 -8.41 -1.87
CA ALA A 95 19.30 -9.58 -2.73
C ALA A 95 18.08 -9.85 -3.60
N ASP A 96 18.30 -10.56 -4.72
CA ASP A 96 17.25 -10.84 -5.71
C ASP A 96 16.11 -11.71 -5.15
N GLU A 97 16.42 -12.63 -4.24
CA GLU A 97 15.42 -13.47 -3.58
C GLU A 97 14.42 -12.63 -2.78
N GLN A 98 14.86 -11.57 -2.17
CA GLN A 98 14.00 -10.63 -1.44
C GLN A 98 13.11 -9.85 -2.41
N MET A 99 13.65 -9.40 -3.53
CA MET A 99 12.88 -8.74 -4.58
C MET A 99 11.77 -9.66 -5.11
N ASP A 100 12.08 -10.91 -5.38
CA ASP A 100 11.12 -11.89 -5.87
C ASP A 100 10.02 -12.17 -4.84
N ALA A 101 10.37 -12.26 -3.56
CA ALA A 101 9.41 -12.44 -2.48
C ALA A 101 8.47 -11.22 -2.33
N TRP A 102 8.94 -10.01 -2.59
CA TRP A 102 8.12 -8.81 -2.58
C TRP A 102 7.15 -8.71 -3.75
N ARG A 103 7.49 -9.27 -4.92
CA ARG A 103 6.72 -9.10 -6.16
C ARG A 103 5.24 -9.46 -6.02
N TRP A 104 4.93 -10.58 -5.37
CA TRP A 104 3.53 -11.00 -5.23
C TRP A 104 2.74 -10.10 -4.28
N ILE A 105 3.38 -9.60 -3.21
CA ILE A 105 2.75 -8.62 -2.30
C ILE A 105 2.45 -7.33 -3.06
N VAL A 106 3.43 -6.83 -3.79
CA VAL A 106 3.30 -5.58 -4.57
C VAL A 106 2.25 -5.74 -5.67
N ALA A 107 2.25 -6.85 -6.41
CA ALA A 107 1.32 -7.09 -7.49
C ALA A 107 -0.14 -7.09 -7.00
N VAL A 108 -0.44 -7.82 -5.93
CA VAL A 108 -1.80 -7.87 -5.38
C VAL A 108 -2.19 -6.55 -4.72
N SER A 109 -1.29 -5.96 -3.92
CA SER A 109 -1.54 -4.68 -3.26
C SER A 109 -1.76 -3.57 -4.28
N TYR A 110 -0.94 -3.48 -5.32
CA TYR A 110 -1.05 -2.47 -6.36
C TYR A 110 -2.37 -2.56 -7.13
N THR A 111 -2.84 -3.76 -7.41
CA THR A 111 -4.13 -3.99 -8.06
C THR A 111 -5.29 -3.37 -7.26
N HIS A 112 -5.25 -3.47 -5.93
CA HIS A 112 -6.28 -2.94 -5.05
C HIS A 112 -6.08 -1.47 -4.67
N LEU A 113 -4.86 -0.94 -4.74
CA LEU A 113 -4.56 0.46 -4.44
C LEU A 113 -4.85 1.42 -5.61
N ARG A 114 -4.93 0.91 -6.84
CA ARG A 114 -5.21 1.76 -8.01
C ARG A 114 -6.55 2.47 -7.87
N ALA A 115 -6.52 3.78 -8.12
CA ALA A 115 -7.74 4.53 -8.38
C ALA A 115 -8.30 4.10 -9.75
N HIS A 116 -9.54 3.67 -9.79
CA HIS A 116 -10.29 3.42 -11.02
C HIS A 116 -11.05 4.66 -11.44
#